data_3d0cdd2254c7e5380b66126ccb0e7457
#
_entry.id   3d0cdd2254c7e5380b66126ccb0e7457
#
_cell.length_a   1.000
_cell.length_b   1.000
_cell.length_c   1.000
_cell.angle_alpha   90.00
_cell.angle_beta   90.00
_cell.angle_gamma   90.00
#
_symmetry.space_group_name_H-M   'P 1'
#
loop_
_entity.id
_entity.type
_entity.pdbx_description
1 polymer ?
#
loop_
_entity_poly.entity_id
_entity_poly.type
_entity_poly.pdbx_seq_one_letter_code
_entity_poly.pdbx_strand_id
1 'polypeptide(L)'
;GGTSYTIVGGYSEIGDQNIPAGIAKGLIVDWDSETEELTNWTSYEYDDQPVKSIFYHFSGITPYGKDGYALSAWVVNPEGTGFGARTLVKRNKKGEFKKGKFTRWTYPDSLLTTSDSVWQNWIIGVFNTKDDPTIHGYVLRIT
;
A
#
# COMPACT_ATOMS: atom_id res chain seq x y z
N GLY A 1 -20.49 9.93 -18.09
CA GLY A 1 -19.71 9.68 -16.91
C GLY A 1 -18.79 8.50 -17.18
N GLY A 2 -17.52 8.60 -16.79
CA GLY A 2 -16.61 7.50 -16.99
C GLY A 2 -16.99 6.31 -16.13
N THR A 3 -16.86 5.13 -16.67
CA THR A 3 -17.12 3.84 -16.05
C THR A 3 -15.84 3.20 -15.50
N SER A 4 -14.70 3.87 -15.71
CA SER A 4 -13.39 3.40 -15.27
C SER A 4 -13.04 3.92 -13.88
N TYR A 5 -12.64 3.01 -13.01
CA TYR A 5 -12.23 3.27 -11.63
C TYR A 5 -10.81 2.78 -11.42
N THR A 6 -10.02 3.53 -10.67
CA THR A 6 -8.72 3.05 -10.17
C THR A 6 -8.90 2.41 -8.80
N ILE A 7 -8.53 1.16 -8.69
CA ILE A 7 -8.68 0.35 -7.47
C ILE A 7 -7.29 0.02 -6.92
N VAL A 8 -7.17 0.02 -5.60
CA VAL A 8 -5.97 -0.41 -4.89
C VAL A 8 -6.31 -1.48 -3.86
N GLY A 9 -5.32 -2.27 -3.50
CA GLY A 9 -5.49 -3.34 -2.52
C GLY A 9 -4.26 -4.19 -2.37
N GLY A 10 -4.46 -5.44 -2.05
CA GLY A 10 -3.45 -6.46 -2.01
C GLY A 10 -3.99 -7.77 -2.57
N TYR A 11 -3.09 -8.61 -3.02
CA TYR A 11 -3.43 -9.94 -3.50
C TYR A 11 -2.32 -10.93 -3.14
N SER A 12 -2.67 -12.19 -3.05
CA SER A 12 -1.72 -13.30 -2.99
C SER A 12 -1.98 -14.25 -4.14
N GLU A 13 -0.93 -14.79 -4.72
CA GLU A 13 -1.05 -15.81 -5.75
C GLU A 13 -1.46 -17.13 -5.10
N ILE A 14 -2.67 -17.59 -5.43
CA ILE A 14 -3.18 -18.89 -4.98
C ILE A 14 -2.77 -19.91 -6.03
N GLY A 15 -2.01 -20.94 -5.64
CA GLY A 15 -1.73 -22.08 -6.51
C GLY A 15 -0.29 -22.52 -6.59
N ASP A 16 0.65 -21.76 -6.11
CA ASP A 16 2.01 -22.27 -5.91
C ASP A 16 2.15 -22.83 -4.50
N GLN A 17 2.18 -24.16 -4.39
CA GLN A 17 2.37 -24.86 -3.11
C GLN A 17 3.72 -24.54 -2.44
N ASN A 18 4.61 -23.84 -3.12
CA ASN A 18 5.91 -23.41 -2.65
C ASN A 18 5.92 -21.96 -2.12
N ILE A 19 4.84 -21.21 -2.31
CA ILE A 19 4.71 -19.88 -1.71
C ILE A 19 4.15 -20.08 -0.30
N PRO A 20 4.89 -19.68 0.76
CA PRO A 20 4.36 -19.72 2.11
C PRO A 20 3.03 -18.98 2.17
N ALA A 21 2.02 -19.59 2.75
CA ALA A 21 0.72 -18.98 2.96
C ALA A 21 0.92 -17.63 3.66
N GLY A 22 0.43 -16.55 3.04
CA GLY A 22 0.48 -15.21 3.64
C GLY A 22 1.37 -14.18 2.94
N ILE A 23 2.09 -14.53 1.87
CA ILE A 23 2.76 -13.49 1.06
C ILE A 23 1.71 -12.75 0.24
N ALA A 24 1.58 -11.45 0.50
CA ALA A 24 0.70 -10.59 -0.24
C ALA A 24 1.48 -9.44 -0.89
N LYS A 25 1.10 -9.10 -2.12
CA LYS A 25 1.64 -8.00 -2.92
C LYS A 25 0.63 -6.87 -3.00
N GLY A 26 1.11 -5.63 -2.98
CA GLY A 26 0.27 -4.47 -3.26
C GLY A 26 -0.19 -4.45 -4.72
N LEU A 27 -1.39 -3.95 -4.95
CA LEU A 27 -2.01 -3.89 -6.26
C LEU A 27 -2.57 -2.51 -6.53
N ILE A 28 -2.35 -2.02 -7.75
CA ILE A 28 -3.12 -0.94 -8.36
C ILE A 28 -3.56 -1.38 -9.76
N VAL A 29 -4.81 -1.14 -10.09
CA VAL A 29 -5.43 -1.59 -11.34
C VAL A 29 -6.57 -0.64 -11.75
N ASP A 30 -6.82 -0.51 -13.03
CA ASP A 30 -8.03 0.11 -13.55
C ASP A 30 -9.10 -0.95 -13.82
N TRP A 31 -10.32 -0.67 -13.41
CA TRP A 31 -11.50 -1.48 -13.63
C TRP A 31 -12.56 -0.68 -14.38
N ASP A 32 -13.04 -1.23 -15.47
CA ASP A 32 -14.19 -0.71 -16.18
C ASP A 32 -15.45 -1.44 -15.73
N SER A 33 -16.41 -0.70 -15.18
CA SER A 33 -17.62 -1.29 -14.60
C SER A 33 -18.68 -1.73 -15.62
N GLU A 34 -18.56 -1.33 -16.89
CA GLU A 34 -19.47 -1.76 -17.96
C GLU A 34 -18.98 -3.04 -18.63
N THR A 35 -17.66 -3.13 -18.87
CA THR A 35 -17.06 -4.30 -19.53
C THR A 35 -16.52 -5.34 -18.54
N GLU A 36 -16.42 -4.98 -17.24
CA GLU A 36 -15.79 -5.76 -16.17
C GLU A 36 -14.30 -6.04 -16.43
N GLU A 37 -13.67 -5.32 -17.34
CA GLU A 37 -12.27 -5.49 -17.69
C GLU A 37 -11.35 -4.84 -16.66
N LEU A 38 -10.25 -5.55 -16.34
CA LEU A 38 -9.13 -5.04 -15.55
C LEU A 38 -7.97 -4.70 -16.48
N THR A 39 -7.50 -3.48 -16.41
CA THR A 39 -6.36 -2.98 -17.21
C THR A 39 -5.31 -2.31 -16.34
N ASN A 40 -4.12 -2.08 -16.90
CA ASN A 40 -3.03 -1.39 -16.20
C ASN A 40 -2.63 -2.04 -14.85
N TRP A 41 -2.76 -3.36 -14.74
CA TRP A 41 -2.39 -4.11 -13.54
C TRP A 41 -0.93 -3.86 -13.16
N THR A 42 -0.70 -3.40 -11.95
CA THR A 42 0.65 -3.13 -11.43
C THR A 42 0.79 -3.69 -10.02
N SER A 43 1.78 -4.55 -9.83
CA SER A 43 2.11 -5.17 -8.54
C SER A 43 3.25 -4.43 -7.86
N TYR A 44 3.21 -4.40 -6.54
CA TYR A 44 4.23 -3.84 -5.68
C TYR A 44 4.68 -4.86 -4.65
N GLU A 45 6.00 -5.03 -4.56
CA GLU A 45 6.68 -5.72 -3.46
C GLU A 45 7.59 -4.73 -2.76
N TYR A 46 7.71 -4.86 -1.47
CA TYR A 46 8.75 -4.17 -0.72
C TYR A 46 9.94 -5.13 -0.57
N ASP A 47 11.02 -4.77 -1.22
CA ASP A 47 12.27 -5.53 -1.22
C ASP A 47 13.41 -4.58 -0.84
N ASP A 48 13.40 -4.12 0.43
CA ASP A 48 14.49 -3.34 0.99
C ASP A 48 15.43 -4.32 1.70
N GLN A 49 16.51 -4.68 1.02
CA GLN A 49 17.50 -5.60 1.56
C GLN A 49 17.97 -5.18 2.96
N PRO A 50 18.06 -6.10 3.92
CA PRO A 50 17.93 -7.57 3.79
C PRO A 50 16.51 -8.12 4.05
N VAL A 51 15.49 -7.29 4.19
CA VAL A 51 14.18 -7.71 4.69
C VAL A 51 13.17 -7.75 3.53
N LYS A 52 12.68 -8.96 3.21
CA LYS A 52 11.53 -9.13 2.33
C LYS A 52 10.23 -8.94 3.13
N SER A 53 9.25 -8.24 2.56
CA SER A 53 7.92 -8.22 3.14
C SER A 53 7.19 -9.53 2.89
N ILE A 54 6.44 -9.97 3.88
CA ILE A 54 5.45 -11.06 3.71
C ILE A 54 4.06 -10.51 3.42
N PHE A 55 3.85 -9.22 3.68
CA PHE A 55 2.58 -8.56 3.44
C PHE A 55 2.85 -7.13 3.00
N TYR A 56 2.30 -6.76 1.84
CA TYR A 56 2.28 -5.40 1.31
C TYR A 56 0.88 -5.12 0.79
N HIS A 57 0.19 -4.17 1.40
CA HIS A 57 -1.21 -3.89 1.10
C HIS A 57 -1.45 -2.40 0.98
N PHE A 58 -2.09 -1.98 -0.10
CA PHE A 58 -2.61 -0.63 -0.23
C PHE A 58 -4.00 -0.53 0.39
N SER A 59 -4.15 0.37 1.35
CA SER A 59 -5.40 0.58 2.10
C SER A 59 -6.19 1.79 1.62
N GLY A 60 -5.55 2.71 0.91
CA GLY A 60 -6.20 3.92 0.45
C GLY A 60 -5.51 4.56 -0.74
N ILE A 61 -6.27 5.36 -1.47
CA ILE A 61 -5.84 6.10 -2.66
C ILE A 61 -6.45 7.50 -2.67
N THR A 62 -5.67 8.50 -3.06
CA THR A 62 -6.14 9.86 -3.32
C THR A 62 -5.42 10.44 -4.53
N PRO A 63 -6.06 11.29 -5.34
CA PRO A 63 -5.37 12.04 -6.38
C PRO A 63 -4.22 12.87 -5.79
N TYR A 64 -3.07 12.90 -6.46
CA TYR A 64 -1.89 13.61 -6.03
C TYR A 64 -1.12 14.21 -7.22
N GLY A 65 -1.07 15.54 -7.28
CA GLY A 65 -0.48 16.24 -8.42
C GLY A 65 -1.26 16.00 -9.72
N LYS A 66 -0.60 16.28 -10.84
CA LYS A 66 -1.16 16.02 -12.18
C LYS A 66 -0.92 14.57 -12.56
N ASP A 67 -1.98 13.86 -12.91
CA ASP A 67 -1.93 12.47 -13.41
C ASP A 67 -1.28 11.47 -12.43
N GLY A 68 -1.40 11.75 -11.12
CA GLY A 68 -0.82 10.91 -10.08
C GLY A 68 -1.74 10.60 -8.93
N TYR A 69 -1.28 9.69 -8.07
CA TYR A 69 -1.96 9.25 -6.87
C TYR A 69 -0.98 9.12 -5.70
N ALA A 70 -1.47 9.36 -4.50
CA ALA A 70 -0.83 8.94 -3.27
C ALA A 70 -1.58 7.73 -2.74
N LEU A 71 -0.85 6.67 -2.43
CA LEU A 71 -1.37 5.41 -1.90
C LEU A 71 -0.88 5.25 -0.47
N SER A 72 -1.78 4.98 0.47
CA SER A 72 -1.39 4.49 1.79
C SER A 72 -1.16 2.99 1.76
N ALA A 73 -0.16 2.52 2.48
CA ALA A 73 0.16 1.12 2.58
C ALA A 73 0.64 0.75 3.98
N TRP A 74 0.49 -0.51 4.34
CA TRP A 74 1.23 -1.09 5.45
C TRP A 74 1.95 -2.35 4.99
N VAL A 75 3.09 -2.57 5.58
CA VAL A 75 4.02 -3.61 5.19
C VAL A 75 4.41 -4.38 6.44
N VAL A 76 4.36 -5.69 6.38
CA VAL A 76 4.77 -6.58 7.46
C VAL A 76 5.98 -7.39 6.98
N ASN A 77 7.00 -7.43 7.80
CA ASN A 77 8.19 -8.24 7.56
C ASN A 77 8.03 -9.67 8.13
N PRO A 78 8.95 -10.59 7.81
CA PRO A 78 8.87 -11.97 8.30
C PRO A 78 8.89 -12.12 9.83
N GLU A 79 9.46 -11.16 10.55
CA GLU A 79 9.51 -11.16 12.02
C GLU A 79 8.17 -10.72 12.66
N GLY A 80 7.17 -10.36 11.84
CA GLY A 80 5.85 -9.95 12.32
C GLY A 80 5.79 -8.48 12.77
N THR A 81 6.85 -7.71 12.60
CA THR A 81 6.82 -6.24 12.78
C THR A 81 6.37 -5.56 11.50
N GLY A 82 5.76 -4.40 11.62
CA GLY A 82 5.23 -3.69 10.46
C GLY A 82 5.41 -2.19 10.52
N PHE A 83 5.39 -1.57 9.36
CA PHE A 83 5.50 -0.11 9.22
C PHE A 83 4.44 0.42 8.25
N GLY A 84 4.04 1.68 8.47
CA GLY A 84 3.22 2.43 7.56
C GLY A 84 4.04 3.02 6.41
N ALA A 85 3.43 3.14 5.24
CA ALA A 85 4.07 3.71 4.08
C ALA A 85 3.11 4.55 3.22
N ARG A 86 3.70 5.45 2.45
CA ARG A 86 3.06 6.14 1.34
C ARG A 86 3.84 5.91 0.06
N THR A 87 3.16 5.46 -0.98
CA THR A 87 3.72 5.35 -2.32
C THR A 87 3.09 6.40 -3.22
N LEU A 88 3.91 7.19 -3.90
CA LEU A 88 3.44 8.05 -4.98
C LEU A 88 3.54 7.31 -6.29
N VAL A 89 2.49 7.31 -7.08
CA VAL A 89 2.46 6.74 -8.42
C VAL A 89 2.02 7.79 -9.44
N LYS A 90 2.46 7.63 -10.67
CA LYS A 90 2.03 8.50 -11.79
C LYS A 90 1.62 7.62 -12.96
N ARG A 91 0.69 8.12 -13.77
CA ARG A 91 0.42 7.54 -15.08
C ARG A 91 1.42 8.07 -16.10
N ASN A 92 1.88 7.19 -16.96
CA ASN A 92 2.62 7.59 -18.16
C ASN A 92 1.63 7.95 -19.30
N LYS A 93 2.18 8.32 -20.45
CA LYS A 93 1.37 8.69 -21.64
C LYS A 93 0.51 7.54 -22.19
N LYS A 94 0.82 6.29 -21.82
CA LYS A 94 0.05 5.11 -22.20
C LYS A 94 -1.02 4.73 -21.17
N GLY A 95 -1.12 5.49 -20.07
CA GLY A 95 -2.05 5.22 -18.97
C GLY A 95 -1.52 4.23 -17.92
N GLU A 96 -0.33 3.64 -18.12
CA GLU A 96 0.28 2.68 -17.20
C GLU A 96 0.78 3.38 -15.93
N PHE A 97 0.66 2.70 -14.78
CA PHE A 97 1.19 3.20 -13.52
C PHE A 97 2.71 3.06 -13.44
N LYS A 98 3.36 4.12 -13.01
CA LYS A 98 4.81 4.16 -12.75
C LYS A 98 5.04 4.37 -11.27
N LYS A 99 5.87 3.48 -10.69
CA LYS A 99 6.34 3.60 -9.30
C LYS A 99 7.08 4.92 -9.11
N GLY A 100 6.73 5.62 -8.06
CA GLY A 100 7.35 6.89 -7.70
C GLY A 100 7.99 6.82 -6.31
N LYS A 101 7.95 7.94 -5.60
CA LYS A 101 8.57 8.06 -4.28
C LYS A 101 7.85 7.16 -3.27
N PHE A 102 8.63 6.35 -2.57
CA PHE A 102 8.22 5.57 -1.41
C PHE A 102 8.71 6.26 -0.13
N THR A 103 7.83 6.39 0.84
CA THR A 103 8.14 6.97 2.16
C THR A 103 7.57 6.04 3.22
N ARG A 104 8.39 5.63 4.18
CA ARG A 104 7.98 4.76 5.29
C ARG A 104 8.17 5.44 6.64
N TRP A 105 7.46 4.96 7.63
CA TRP A 105 7.60 5.38 9.03
C TRP A 105 7.15 4.29 9.99
N THR A 106 7.67 4.38 11.20
CA THR A 106 7.22 3.63 12.35
C THR A 106 6.95 4.58 13.50
N TYR A 107 5.96 4.30 14.32
CA TYR A 107 5.84 4.96 15.61
C TYR A 107 6.97 4.45 16.52
N PRO A 108 7.61 5.31 17.36
CA PRO A 108 8.68 4.89 18.24
C PRO A 108 8.28 3.67 19.08
N ASP A 109 9.18 2.68 19.16
CA ASP A 109 9.01 1.42 19.89
C ASP A 109 7.80 0.57 19.49
N SER A 110 7.18 0.85 18.33
CA SER A 110 6.04 0.06 17.84
C SER A 110 6.45 -1.32 17.34
N LEU A 111 5.60 -2.29 17.60
CA LEU A 111 5.62 -3.59 16.95
C LEU A 111 4.96 -3.51 15.58
N LEU A 112 3.85 -2.79 15.51
CA LEU A 112 3.08 -2.56 14.31
C LEU A 112 2.74 -1.08 14.20
N THR A 113 3.00 -0.53 13.04
CA THR A 113 2.49 0.77 12.59
C THR A 113 1.84 0.55 11.22
N THR A 114 0.57 0.91 11.09
CA THR A 114 -0.16 0.80 9.81
C THR A 114 -0.25 2.15 9.11
N SER A 115 -0.81 2.14 7.91
CA SER A 115 -1.21 3.33 7.17
C SER A 115 -2.51 2.97 6.46
N ASP A 116 -3.64 3.34 7.07
CA ASP A 116 -4.94 2.81 6.70
C ASP A 116 -5.68 3.71 5.70
N SER A 117 -5.39 5.01 5.72
CA SER A 117 -5.99 5.96 4.80
C SER A 117 -5.05 7.10 4.45
N VAL A 118 -5.24 7.70 3.28
CA VAL A 118 -4.45 8.83 2.79
C VAL A 118 -5.36 9.91 2.20
N TRP A 119 -5.04 11.16 2.55
CA TRP A 119 -5.60 12.34 1.92
C TRP A 119 -4.48 13.33 1.62
N GLN A 120 -4.08 13.42 0.35
CA GLN A 120 -2.92 14.22 -0.09
C GLN A 120 -1.65 13.89 0.73
N ASN A 121 -1.25 14.75 1.67
CA ASN A 121 -0.09 14.58 2.54
C ASN A 121 -0.46 14.08 3.94
N TRP A 122 -1.72 13.84 4.22
CA TRP A 122 -2.19 13.35 5.51
C TRP A 122 -2.40 11.84 5.47
N ILE A 123 -1.97 11.18 6.52
CA ILE A 123 -2.12 9.75 6.75
C ILE A 123 -2.86 9.54 8.06
N ILE A 124 -3.75 8.56 8.08
CA ILE A 124 -4.36 8.02 9.28
C ILE A 124 -3.95 6.55 9.38
N GLY A 125 -3.62 6.11 10.56
CA GLY A 125 -3.27 4.72 10.83
C GLY A 125 -3.36 4.39 12.30
N VAL A 126 -2.92 3.20 12.65
CA VAL A 126 -2.86 2.73 14.03
C VAL A 126 -1.48 2.19 14.35
N PHE A 127 -1.16 2.12 15.64
CA PHE A 127 0.07 1.48 16.13
C PHE A 127 -0.19 0.80 17.48
N ASN A 128 0.70 -0.12 17.83
CA ASN A 128 0.85 -0.64 19.18
C ASN A 128 2.34 -0.81 19.52
N THR A 129 2.65 -0.88 20.79
CA THR A 129 4.03 -1.04 21.27
C THR A 129 4.19 -2.32 22.08
N LYS A 130 5.42 -2.69 22.40
CA LYS A 130 5.71 -3.85 23.28
C LYS A 130 5.13 -3.69 24.68
N ASP A 131 5.21 -2.45 25.20
CA ASP A 131 4.79 -2.13 26.57
C ASP A 131 3.29 -1.84 26.67
N ASP A 132 2.67 -1.50 25.54
CA ASP A 132 1.23 -1.29 25.46
C ASP A 132 0.67 -1.94 24.16
N PRO A 133 0.11 -3.16 24.27
CA PRO A 133 -0.47 -3.85 23.14
C PRO A 133 -1.81 -3.27 22.68
N THR A 134 -2.34 -2.26 23.38
CA THR A 134 -3.57 -1.57 22.96
C THR A 134 -3.35 -0.88 21.62
N ILE A 135 -4.36 -0.90 20.77
CA ILE A 135 -4.33 -0.23 19.49
C ILE A 135 -4.62 1.27 19.68
N HIS A 136 -3.70 2.10 19.22
CA HIS A 136 -3.79 3.55 19.22
C HIS A 136 -3.90 4.10 17.82
N GLY A 137 -4.78 5.07 17.60
CA GLY A 137 -4.86 5.81 16.35
C GLY A 137 -3.83 6.94 16.27
N TYR A 138 -3.37 7.26 15.06
CA TYR A 138 -2.52 8.42 14.81
C TYR A 138 -2.90 9.15 13.53
N VAL A 139 -2.51 10.41 13.44
CA VAL A 139 -2.54 11.24 12.23
C VAL A 139 -1.15 11.75 11.96
N LEU A 140 -0.65 11.57 10.75
CA LEU A 140 0.68 12.01 10.32
C LEU A 140 0.55 12.92 9.10
N ARG A 141 1.30 14.00 9.09
CA ARG A 141 1.50 14.82 7.89
C ARG A 141 2.89 14.56 7.31
N ILE A 142 2.93 14.12 6.08
CA ILE A 142 4.17 13.92 5.32
C ILE A 142 4.52 15.22 4.60
N THR A 143 5.67 15.74 4.88
CA THR A 143 6.21 16.97 4.24
C THR A 143 7.00 16.62 2.98
#